data_2cbd1cadfd0fa435e601b6812b0a75f9
#
_entry.id   2cbd1cadfd0fa435e601b6812b0a75f9
#
_cell.length_a   1.000
_cell.length_b   1.000
_cell.length_c   1.000
_cell.angle_alpha   90.00
_cell.angle_beta   90.00
_cell.angle_gamma   90.00
#
_symmetry.space_group_name_H-M   'P 1'
#
loop_
_entity.id
_entity.type
_entity.pdbx_description
1 polymer ?
#
loop_
_entity_poly.entity_id
_entity_poly.type
_entity_poly.pdbx_seq_one_letter_code
_entity_poly.pdbx_strand_id
1 'polypeptide(L)'
;MEPKTSAAGTVQHLDHFVLPVMQPERAEKFYVEVLGGKVLRKMNDASVNRTFIKIGQNHIGLFSQTKAVLPKPETLDSFPRYGFVVSGDDFQKIRLKLHVADGLARKIEKRGIATGCGADEGIAFADSEGNLVELFRGEGDAPARLHHLHFDTLDLEESIRFYTDILRLTLLERDKGLAVIGVPSRQSIVLHEVAELSPVTTTTYRGRHFAFHVRDEDFHAIVERLHRAGIDERDDHGEREGRRPEQLGTYFKEPSGFRLQITNEDSATFAAHAR
;
A
#
# COMPACT_ATOMS: atom_id res chain seq x y z
N MET A 1 -31.66 1.54 16.42
CA MET A 1 -30.99 1.44 15.11
C MET A 1 -30.15 0.18 15.18
N GLU A 2 -30.63 -0.89 14.60
CA GLU A 2 -29.92 -2.17 14.59
C GLU A 2 -28.61 -2.00 13.82
N PRO A 3 -27.50 -2.61 14.28
CA PRO A 3 -26.27 -2.61 13.51
C PRO A 3 -26.54 -3.37 12.20
N LYS A 4 -26.35 -2.70 11.06
CA LYS A 4 -26.35 -3.38 9.75
C LYS A 4 -25.33 -4.52 9.85
N THR A 5 -25.81 -5.76 9.76
CA THR A 5 -24.96 -6.94 9.62
C THR A 5 -24.02 -6.69 8.45
N SER A 6 -22.74 -6.55 8.76
CA SER A 6 -21.70 -6.48 7.74
C SER A 6 -21.83 -7.73 6.86
N ALA A 7 -21.98 -7.55 5.56
CA ALA A 7 -22.01 -8.67 4.63
C ALA A 7 -20.73 -9.49 4.83
N ALA A 8 -20.87 -10.80 5.02
CA ALA A 8 -19.73 -11.69 5.24
C ALA A 8 -18.72 -11.60 4.10
N GLY A 9 -17.45 -11.60 4.43
CA GLY A 9 -16.35 -11.56 3.47
C GLY A 9 -15.96 -10.15 3.01
N THR A 10 -15.82 -9.21 3.95
CA THR A 10 -15.41 -7.84 3.66
C THR A 10 -14.01 -7.53 4.18
N VAL A 11 -13.28 -6.73 3.40
CA VAL A 11 -12.02 -6.11 3.83
C VAL A 11 -12.30 -5.05 4.89
N GLN A 12 -11.45 -4.94 5.90
CA GLN A 12 -11.59 -3.96 6.98
C GLN A 12 -10.78 -2.68 6.70
N HIS A 13 -9.53 -2.83 6.31
CA HIS A 13 -8.64 -1.70 5.98
C HIS A 13 -7.43 -2.17 5.16
N LEU A 14 -6.76 -1.22 4.52
CA LEU A 14 -5.39 -1.38 4.03
C LEU A 14 -4.46 -1.40 5.24
N ASP A 15 -3.77 -2.52 5.46
CA ASP A 15 -2.95 -2.70 6.65
C ASP A 15 -1.49 -2.32 6.41
N HIS A 16 -0.85 -2.97 5.45
CA HIS A 16 0.56 -2.74 5.18
C HIS A 16 0.91 -2.90 3.71
N PHE A 17 2.12 -2.50 3.40
CA PHE A 17 2.74 -2.81 2.11
C PHE A 17 4.23 -3.10 2.28
N VAL A 18 4.77 -3.82 1.32
CA VAL A 18 6.17 -4.21 1.29
C VAL A 18 6.85 -3.59 0.08
N LEU A 19 8.01 -3.00 0.30
CA LEU A 19 8.86 -2.41 -0.71
C LEU A 19 10.17 -3.18 -0.84
N PRO A 20 10.57 -3.52 -2.06
CA PRO A 20 11.93 -3.98 -2.31
C PRO A 20 12.89 -2.79 -2.20
N VAL A 21 14.02 -3.00 -1.53
CA VAL A 21 15.04 -1.97 -1.31
C VAL A 21 16.43 -2.51 -1.57
N MET A 22 17.29 -1.70 -2.17
CA MET A 22 18.69 -2.06 -2.43
C MET A 22 19.60 -1.72 -1.25
N GLN A 23 19.23 -0.67 -0.51
CA GLN A 23 19.99 -0.15 0.63
C GLN A 23 19.07 -0.05 1.85
N PRO A 24 18.84 -1.16 2.58
CA PRO A 24 17.86 -1.22 3.67
C PRO A 24 18.06 -0.15 4.75
N GLU A 25 19.31 0.13 5.13
CA GLU A 25 19.62 1.12 6.16
C GLU A 25 19.30 2.55 5.69
N ARG A 26 19.53 2.84 4.41
CA ARG A 26 19.19 4.13 3.81
C ARG A 26 17.68 4.30 3.72
N ALA A 27 16.97 3.26 3.30
CA ALA A 27 15.52 3.27 3.23
C ALA A 27 14.90 3.40 4.63
N GLU A 28 15.40 2.65 5.62
CA GLU A 28 14.98 2.77 7.02
C GLU A 28 15.14 4.20 7.52
N LYS A 29 16.32 4.78 7.35
CA LYS A 29 16.60 6.15 7.74
C LYS A 29 15.62 7.14 7.12
N PHE A 30 15.33 6.99 5.83
CA PHE A 30 14.34 7.82 5.13
C PHE A 30 12.96 7.76 5.79
N TYR A 31 12.40 6.56 5.97
CA TYR A 31 11.05 6.41 6.53
C TYR A 31 10.97 6.82 8.01
N VAL A 32 12.04 6.65 8.78
CA VAL A 32 12.11 7.08 10.19
C VAL A 32 12.27 8.61 10.29
N GLU A 33 13.23 9.19 9.59
CA GLU A 33 13.57 10.61 9.74
C GLU A 33 12.63 11.55 8.97
N VAL A 34 12.11 11.10 7.81
CA VAL A 34 11.23 11.91 6.97
C VAL A 34 9.77 11.72 7.37
N LEU A 35 9.28 10.49 7.43
CA LEU A 35 7.87 10.21 7.72
C LEU A 35 7.58 9.97 9.21
N GLY A 36 8.57 10.05 10.09
CA GLY A 36 8.37 9.84 11.52
C GLY A 36 8.05 8.40 11.90
N GLY A 37 8.45 7.44 11.07
CA GLY A 37 8.25 6.02 11.30
C GLY A 37 9.03 5.49 12.49
N LYS A 38 8.58 4.38 13.06
CA LYS A 38 9.27 3.67 14.16
C LYS A 38 9.59 2.25 13.74
N VAL A 39 10.85 1.85 13.86
CA VAL A 39 11.24 0.45 13.61
C VAL A 39 10.53 -0.46 14.60
N LEU A 40 9.76 -1.42 14.07
CA LEU A 40 9.08 -2.45 14.84
C LEU A 40 9.96 -3.67 15.02
N ARG A 41 10.53 -4.15 13.92
CA ARG A 41 11.26 -5.41 13.88
C ARG A 41 12.28 -5.41 12.75
N LYS A 42 13.41 -6.07 12.99
CA LYS A 42 14.38 -6.45 11.96
C LYS A 42 14.52 -7.97 11.94
N MET A 43 14.48 -8.55 10.77
CA MET A 43 14.67 -9.97 10.54
C MET A 43 15.76 -10.15 9.49
N ASN A 44 16.82 -10.82 9.87
CA ASN A 44 17.92 -11.13 8.98
C ASN A 44 17.92 -12.64 8.79
N ASP A 45 17.48 -13.11 7.65
CA ASP A 45 17.66 -14.49 7.25
C ASP A 45 18.74 -14.60 6.16
N ALA A 46 19.12 -15.83 5.81
CA ALA A 46 20.20 -16.07 4.85
C ALA A 46 19.90 -15.50 3.44
N SER A 47 18.66 -15.15 3.15
CA SER A 47 18.22 -14.77 1.81
C SER A 47 17.76 -13.31 1.70
N VAL A 48 17.16 -12.75 2.75
CA VAL A 48 16.56 -11.41 2.71
C VAL A 48 16.60 -10.75 4.09
N ASN A 49 17.14 -9.53 4.13
CA ASN A 49 16.99 -8.68 5.31
C ASN A 49 15.65 -7.94 5.20
N ARG A 50 14.89 -7.98 6.28
CA ARG A 50 13.55 -7.39 6.36
C ARG A 50 13.50 -6.41 7.53
N THR A 51 13.14 -5.18 7.25
CA THR A 51 12.89 -4.16 8.29
C THR A 51 11.43 -3.75 8.22
N PHE A 52 10.75 -3.82 9.35
CA PHE A 52 9.36 -3.38 9.46
C PHE A 52 9.28 -2.06 10.21
N ILE A 53 8.64 -1.07 9.63
CA ILE A 53 8.53 0.29 10.15
C ILE A 53 7.07 0.66 10.32
N LYS A 54 6.68 1.04 11.54
CA LYS A 54 5.33 1.54 11.81
C LYS A 54 5.21 3.01 11.42
N ILE A 55 4.15 3.34 10.69
CA ILE A 55 3.76 4.70 10.34
C ILE A 55 2.28 4.86 10.71
N GLY A 56 2.00 5.57 11.80
CA GLY A 56 0.65 5.69 12.31
C GLY A 56 0.04 4.34 12.69
N GLN A 57 -1.06 3.95 12.04
CA GLN A 57 -1.73 2.66 12.25
C GLN A 57 -1.19 1.54 11.36
N ASN A 58 -0.44 1.90 10.32
CA ASN A 58 0.05 0.98 9.30
C ASN A 58 1.51 0.61 9.55
N HIS A 59 2.01 -0.42 8.85
CA HIS A 59 3.44 -0.64 8.75
C HIS A 59 3.91 -0.83 7.31
N ILE A 60 5.20 -0.63 7.10
CA ILE A 60 5.89 -0.84 5.84
C ILE A 60 6.95 -1.91 6.07
N GLY A 61 7.01 -2.91 5.19
CA GLY A 61 8.11 -3.84 5.11
C GLY A 61 9.16 -3.38 4.09
N LEU A 62 10.40 -3.24 4.51
CA LEU A 62 11.53 -2.97 3.62
C LEU A 62 12.31 -4.28 3.45
N PHE A 63 12.24 -4.87 2.25
CA PHE A 63 12.85 -6.17 1.97
C PHE A 63 14.06 -5.99 1.05
N SER A 64 15.26 -6.37 1.53
CA SER A 64 16.48 -6.21 0.77
C SER A 64 16.48 -7.06 -0.52
N GLN A 65 17.04 -6.48 -1.57
CA GLN A 65 17.21 -7.12 -2.87
C GLN A 65 18.67 -7.05 -3.30
N THR A 66 19.11 -8.03 -4.07
CA THR A 66 20.48 -8.08 -4.59
C THR A 66 20.65 -7.46 -5.97
N LYS A 67 19.54 -7.12 -6.64
CA LYS A 67 19.53 -6.49 -7.96
C LYS A 67 18.68 -5.24 -7.94
N ALA A 68 19.06 -4.25 -8.73
CA ALA A 68 18.24 -3.06 -8.94
C ALA A 68 16.83 -3.45 -9.38
N VAL A 69 15.85 -2.99 -8.62
CA VAL A 69 14.47 -3.43 -8.73
C VAL A 69 13.62 -2.43 -9.49
N LEU A 70 14.01 -1.15 -9.39
CA LEU A 70 13.26 -0.07 -9.97
C LEU A 70 14.20 0.78 -10.84
N PRO A 71 13.88 1.04 -12.11
CA PRO A 71 14.47 2.17 -12.78
C PRO A 71 14.13 3.42 -11.94
N LYS A 72 15.08 4.33 -11.75
CA LYS A 72 14.75 5.65 -11.18
C LYS A 72 13.65 6.23 -12.06
N PRO A 73 12.49 6.59 -11.50
CA PRO A 73 11.44 7.16 -12.31
C PRO A 73 11.97 8.46 -12.90
N GLU A 74 12.06 8.55 -14.20
CA GLU A 74 12.42 9.78 -14.91
C GLU A 74 11.34 10.86 -14.68
N THR A 75 10.15 10.43 -14.37
CA THR A 75 9.00 11.28 -14.05
C THR A 75 8.30 10.79 -12.80
N LEU A 76 7.65 11.69 -12.07
CA LEU A 76 6.77 11.34 -10.95
C LEU A 76 5.38 10.87 -11.43
N ASP A 77 5.23 10.50 -12.70
CA ASP A 77 3.96 10.11 -13.30
C ASP A 77 3.79 8.59 -13.44
N SER A 78 4.73 7.81 -12.93
CA SER A 78 4.66 6.35 -12.90
C SER A 78 4.05 5.81 -11.61
N PHE A 79 3.68 4.53 -11.58
CA PHE A 79 3.00 3.87 -10.49
C PHE A 79 3.67 2.52 -10.14
N PRO A 80 3.46 1.97 -8.96
CA PRO A 80 2.52 2.37 -7.91
C PRO A 80 2.99 3.58 -7.11
N ARG A 81 2.04 4.32 -6.51
CA ARG A 81 2.28 5.38 -5.53
C ARG A 81 1.64 5.06 -4.19
N TYR A 82 2.23 5.59 -3.15
CA TYR A 82 1.79 5.38 -1.77
C TYR A 82 1.45 6.73 -1.17
N GLY A 83 0.17 6.96 -0.89
CA GLY A 83 -0.30 8.24 -0.38
C GLY A 83 -0.42 8.23 1.14
N PHE A 84 0.24 9.15 1.79
CA PHE A 84 0.14 9.39 3.24
C PHE A 84 -0.52 10.72 3.53
N VAL A 85 -1.28 10.78 4.63
CA VAL A 85 -1.74 12.01 5.24
C VAL A 85 -0.96 12.21 6.53
N VAL A 86 -0.45 13.40 6.75
CA VAL A 86 0.31 13.80 7.94
C VAL A 86 -0.26 15.09 8.52
N SER A 87 0.08 15.41 9.78
CA SER A 87 -0.30 16.69 10.39
C SER A 87 0.23 17.89 9.58
N GLY A 88 -0.38 19.05 9.72
CA GLY A 88 0.06 20.26 9.04
C GLY A 88 1.50 20.62 9.38
N ASP A 89 1.89 20.47 10.65
CA ASP A 89 3.25 20.75 11.11
C ASP A 89 4.28 19.76 10.54
N ASP A 90 3.95 18.47 10.53
CA ASP A 90 4.85 17.47 9.96
C ASP A 90 4.96 17.61 8.44
N PHE A 91 3.87 17.97 7.75
CA PHE A 91 3.89 18.26 6.33
C PHE A 91 4.91 19.36 6.00
N GLN A 92 4.92 20.47 6.74
CA GLN A 92 5.87 21.56 6.52
C GLN A 92 7.31 21.12 6.83
N LYS A 93 7.54 20.40 7.92
CA LYS A 93 8.87 19.87 8.27
C LYS A 93 9.39 18.92 7.19
N ILE A 94 8.56 18.00 6.71
CA ILE A 94 8.94 17.05 5.66
C ILE A 94 9.22 17.79 4.35
N ARG A 95 8.37 18.73 3.96
CA ARG A 95 8.55 19.54 2.75
C ARG A 95 9.89 20.29 2.76
N LEU A 96 10.27 20.87 3.89
CA LEU A 96 11.57 21.54 4.03
C LEU A 96 12.74 20.56 3.89
N LYS A 97 12.66 19.39 4.51
CA LYS A 97 13.70 18.36 4.38
C LYS A 97 13.86 17.87 2.93
N LEU A 98 12.74 17.67 2.23
CA LEU A 98 12.75 17.24 0.83
C LEU A 98 13.29 18.30 -0.11
N HIS A 99 13.04 19.58 0.17
CA HIS A 99 13.56 20.70 -0.63
C HIS A 99 15.09 20.80 -0.57
N VAL A 100 15.66 20.40 0.57
CA VAL A 100 17.12 20.38 0.77
C VAL A 100 17.77 19.14 0.13
N ALA A 101 17.01 18.08 -0.05
CA ALA A 101 17.55 16.76 -0.35
C ALA A 101 17.69 16.40 -1.83
N ASP A 102 17.33 17.21 -2.83
CA ASP A 102 17.61 16.93 -4.26
C ASP A 102 16.52 17.31 -5.28
N GLY A 103 15.63 18.24 -5.02
CA GLY A 103 14.84 18.87 -6.10
C GLY A 103 13.78 18.01 -6.80
N LEU A 104 13.54 16.76 -6.36
CA LEU A 104 12.58 15.84 -6.97
C LEU A 104 11.15 15.96 -6.40
N ALA A 105 10.93 16.80 -5.41
CA ALA A 105 9.60 17.01 -4.88
C ALA A 105 8.78 17.92 -5.79
N ARG A 106 7.66 17.42 -6.31
CA ARG A 106 6.68 18.20 -7.07
C ARG A 106 5.44 18.47 -6.22
N LYS A 107 4.93 19.69 -6.32
CA LYS A 107 3.61 20.01 -5.79
C LYS A 107 2.58 19.20 -6.56
N ILE A 108 1.74 18.46 -5.84
CA ILE A 108 0.57 17.83 -6.44
C ILE A 108 -0.48 18.94 -6.57
N GLU A 109 -0.74 19.34 -7.80
CA GLU A 109 -1.91 20.16 -8.07
C GLU A 109 -3.16 19.31 -7.84
N LYS A 110 -4.22 19.92 -7.27
CA LYS A 110 -5.52 19.26 -7.05
C LYS A 110 -5.95 18.53 -8.33
N ARG A 111 -5.71 17.25 -8.39
CA ARG A 111 -6.42 16.37 -9.31
C ARG A 111 -7.66 15.91 -8.56
N GLY A 112 -8.84 16.32 -8.99
CA GLY A 112 -10.10 16.25 -8.26
C GLY A 112 -10.42 14.94 -7.54
N ILE A 113 -9.84 13.83 -7.96
CA ILE A 113 -10.09 12.48 -7.44
C ILE A 113 -9.00 12.01 -6.47
N ALA A 114 -7.75 12.39 -6.68
CA ALA A 114 -6.62 11.95 -5.84
C ALA A 114 -6.69 12.51 -4.40
N THR A 115 -7.60 13.43 -4.15
CA THR A 115 -7.70 14.14 -2.88
C THR A 115 -8.89 13.72 -2.01
N GLY A 116 -9.40 12.49 -2.14
CA GLY A 116 -10.42 11.96 -1.22
C GLY A 116 -10.08 12.09 0.28
N CYS A 117 -8.91 12.67 0.60
CA CYS A 117 -8.49 13.03 1.96
C CYS A 117 -8.96 14.42 2.39
N GLY A 118 -9.63 15.21 1.54
CA GLY A 118 -10.02 16.59 1.84
C GLY A 118 -8.83 17.58 1.92
N ALA A 119 -7.62 17.13 1.62
CA ALA A 119 -6.41 17.95 1.76
C ALA A 119 -6.27 18.92 0.58
N ASP A 120 -6.04 20.19 0.91
CA ASP A 120 -5.85 21.25 -0.10
C ASP A 120 -4.41 21.32 -0.63
N GLU A 121 -3.45 20.65 0.02
CA GLU A 121 -2.03 20.71 -0.30
C GLU A 121 -1.40 19.32 -0.28
N GLY A 122 -0.68 18.97 -1.34
CA GLY A 122 0.06 17.72 -1.46
C GLY A 122 1.38 17.89 -2.20
N ILE A 123 2.30 16.96 -1.97
CA ILE A 123 3.56 16.82 -2.69
C ILE A 123 3.79 15.37 -3.09
N ALA A 124 4.38 15.15 -4.27
CA ALA A 124 4.87 13.86 -4.71
C ALA A 124 6.40 13.87 -4.77
N PHE A 125 7.02 12.79 -4.37
CA PHE A 125 8.47 12.63 -4.40
C PHE A 125 8.84 11.15 -4.49
N ALA A 126 10.10 10.89 -4.85
CA ALA A 126 10.67 9.57 -4.74
C ALA A 126 11.34 9.39 -3.36
N ASP A 127 11.18 8.22 -2.75
CA ASP A 127 11.97 7.85 -1.58
C ASP A 127 13.44 7.59 -1.96
N SER A 128 14.26 7.22 -0.99
CA SER A 128 15.68 6.94 -1.22
C SER A 128 15.96 5.80 -2.20
N GLU A 129 14.98 4.94 -2.45
CA GLU A 129 15.07 3.78 -3.35
C GLU A 129 14.34 3.98 -4.68
N GLY A 130 13.68 5.14 -4.87
CA GLY A 130 12.94 5.48 -6.07
C GLY A 130 11.46 5.05 -6.03
N ASN A 131 10.94 4.60 -4.89
CA ASN A 131 9.50 4.39 -4.76
C ASN A 131 8.78 5.74 -4.67
N LEU A 132 7.64 5.85 -5.36
CA LEU A 132 6.89 7.09 -5.41
C LEU A 132 5.97 7.23 -4.20
N VAL A 133 6.12 8.35 -3.51
CA VAL A 133 5.36 8.69 -2.31
C VAL A 133 4.58 9.98 -2.55
N GLU A 134 3.31 9.96 -2.19
CA GLU A 134 2.47 11.15 -2.14
C GLU A 134 2.21 11.52 -0.68
N LEU A 135 2.34 12.79 -0.35
CA LEU A 135 2.14 13.29 0.99
C LEU A 135 1.10 14.41 0.95
N PHE A 136 0.08 14.27 1.78
CA PHE A 136 -0.99 15.25 1.89
C PHE A 136 -1.03 15.85 3.30
N ARG A 137 -1.31 17.15 3.33
CA ARG A 137 -1.53 17.88 4.56
C ARG A 137 -2.91 17.53 5.12
N GLY A 138 -2.94 16.85 6.26
CA GLY A 138 -4.15 16.57 7.01
C GLY A 138 -4.54 17.71 7.94
N GLU A 139 -5.74 17.62 8.48
CA GLU A 139 -6.24 18.51 9.51
C GLU A 139 -5.76 18.07 10.91
N GLY A 140 -5.43 19.05 11.76
CA GLY A 140 -5.02 18.81 13.16
C GLY A 140 -3.69 18.08 13.30
N ASP A 141 -3.47 17.49 14.48
CA ASP A 141 -2.22 16.85 14.90
C ASP A 141 -2.27 15.30 14.79
N ALA A 142 -3.15 14.78 13.93
CA ALA A 142 -3.27 13.34 13.75
C ALA A 142 -1.94 12.73 13.25
N PRO A 143 -1.52 11.57 13.78
CA PRO A 143 -0.31 10.91 13.32
C PRO A 143 -0.39 10.52 11.83
N ALA A 144 0.77 10.42 11.20
CA ALA A 144 0.87 9.99 9.81
C ALA A 144 0.11 8.67 9.59
N ARG A 145 -0.62 8.57 8.49
CA ARG A 145 -1.36 7.35 8.12
C ARG A 145 -1.34 7.12 6.62
N LEU A 146 -1.30 5.86 6.21
CA LEU A 146 -1.56 5.49 4.83
C LEU A 146 -3.01 5.87 4.49
N HIS A 147 -3.17 6.62 3.43
CA HIS A 147 -4.47 7.10 2.96
C HIS A 147 -4.93 6.36 1.70
N HIS A 148 -4.05 6.25 0.72
CA HIS A 148 -4.40 5.56 -0.52
C HIS A 148 -3.20 4.88 -1.16
N LEU A 149 -3.53 3.93 -2.05
CA LEU A 149 -2.64 3.34 -3.02
C LEU A 149 -3.10 3.76 -4.41
N HIS A 150 -2.16 4.05 -5.29
CA HIS A 150 -2.47 4.41 -6.67
C HIS A 150 -1.80 3.43 -7.62
N PHE A 151 -2.59 2.81 -8.48
CA PHE A 151 -2.16 1.79 -9.45
C PHE A 151 -2.53 2.15 -10.87
N ASP A 152 -1.68 1.77 -11.81
CA ASP A 152 -2.05 1.70 -13.21
C ASP A 152 -2.81 0.40 -13.49
N THR A 153 -3.75 0.45 -14.42
CA THR A 153 -4.47 -0.70 -14.95
C THR A 153 -4.61 -0.64 -16.46
N LEU A 154 -4.62 -1.81 -17.11
CA LEU A 154 -4.88 -1.92 -18.56
C LEU A 154 -6.38 -1.95 -18.87
N ASP A 155 -7.20 -2.40 -17.94
CA ASP A 155 -8.66 -2.47 -18.07
C ASP A 155 -9.30 -1.98 -16.77
N LEU A 156 -9.81 -0.76 -16.81
CA LEU A 156 -10.42 -0.12 -15.65
C LEU A 156 -11.66 -0.86 -15.18
N GLU A 157 -12.47 -1.37 -16.10
CA GLU A 157 -13.71 -2.07 -15.78
C GLU A 157 -13.43 -3.42 -15.11
N GLU A 158 -12.44 -4.16 -15.61
CA GLU A 158 -12.01 -5.41 -14.99
C GLU A 158 -11.48 -5.18 -13.58
N SER A 159 -10.65 -4.16 -13.40
CA SER A 159 -10.14 -3.79 -12.07
C SER A 159 -11.25 -3.32 -11.12
N ILE A 160 -12.19 -2.50 -11.59
CA ILE A 160 -13.35 -2.11 -10.76
C ILE A 160 -14.12 -3.36 -10.29
N ARG A 161 -14.47 -4.26 -11.22
CA ARG A 161 -15.18 -5.51 -10.87
C ARG A 161 -14.39 -6.36 -9.87
N PHE A 162 -13.08 -6.48 -10.05
CA PHE A 162 -12.24 -7.19 -9.09
C PHE A 162 -12.39 -6.63 -7.67
N TYR A 163 -12.22 -5.34 -7.50
CA TYR A 163 -12.30 -4.72 -6.16
C TYR A 163 -13.72 -4.72 -5.60
N THR A 164 -14.75 -4.53 -6.43
CA THR A 164 -16.15 -4.46 -5.97
C THR A 164 -16.78 -5.84 -5.74
N ASP A 165 -16.56 -6.79 -6.64
CA ASP A 165 -17.25 -8.07 -6.60
C ASP A 165 -16.52 -9.11 -5.74
N ILE A 166 -15.18 -9.10 -5.78
CA ILE A 166 -14.35 -10.08 -5.04
C ILE A 166 -14.04 -9.56 -3.65
N LEU A 167 -13.49 -8.34 -3.53
CA LEU A 167 -13.10 -7.79 -2.24
C LEU A 167 -14.25 -7.05 -1.53
N ARG A 168 -15.40 -6.86 -2.19
CA ARG A 168 -16.58 -6.18 -1.66
C ARG A 168 -16.30 -4.73 -1.23
N LEU A 169 -15.36 -4.07 -1.92
CA LEU A 169 -15.08 -2.66 -1.75
C LEU A 169 -16.09 -1.80 -2.53
N THR A 170 -16.15 -0.53 -2.23
CA THR A 170 -17.16 0.38 -2.81
C THR A 170 -16.53 1.28 -3.87
N LEU A 171 -17.08 1.30 -5.08
CA LEU A 171 -16.74 2.33 -6.06
C LEU A 171 -17.27 3.68 -5.55
N LEU A 172 -16.37 4.60 -5.24
CA LEU A 172 -16.71 5.93 -4.75
C LEU A 172 -16.88 6.96 -5.89
N GLU A 173 -15.98 6.87 -6.85
CA GLU A 173 -15.93 7.82 -7.94
C GLU A 173 -15.38 7.16 -9.20
N ARG A 174 -15.87 7.63 -10.35
CA ARG A 174 -15.39 7.20 -11.65
C ARG A 174 -15.42 8.38 -12.61
N ASP A 175 -14.33 8.54 -13.32
CA ASP A 175 -14.20 9.49 -14.41
C ASP A 175 -13.47 8.80 -15.58
N LYS A 176 -13.28 9.49 -16.69
CA LYS A 176 -12.62 8.96 -17.90
C LYS A 176 -11.19 8.48 -17.56
N GLY A 177 -11.00 7.16 -17.61
CA GLY A 177 -9.72 6.52 -17.37
C GLY A 177 -9.28 6.50 -15.89
N LEU A 178 -10.19 6.79 -14.93
CA LEU A 178 -9.86 6.84 -13.53
C LEU A 178 -11.01 6.35 -12.64
N ALA A 179 -10.69 5.60 -11.58
CA ALA A 179 -11.67 5.20 -10.58
C ALA A 179 -11.06 5.29 -9.16
N VAL A 180 -11.94 5.59 -8.19
CA VAL A 180 -11.60 5.56 -6.76
C VAL A 180 -12.43 4.49 -6.08
N ILE A 181 -11.76 3.51 -5.52
CA ILE A 181 -12.36 2.42 -4.75
C ILE A 181 -12.16 2.72 -3.27
N GLY A 182 -13.25 2.85 -2.54
CA GLY A 182 -13.24 3.11 -1.10
C GLY A 182 -12.97 1.86 -0.29
N VAL A 183 -12.10 1.98 0.70
CA VAL A 183 -11.85 0.98 1.73
C VAL A 183 -12.54 1.45 3.03
N PRO A 184 -13.17 0.56 3.81
CA PRO A 184 -14.01 0.95 4.97
C PRO A 184 -13.36 1.91 5.96
N SER A 185 -12.07 1.86 6.15
CA SER A 185 -11.29 2.71 7.07
C SER A 185 -10.99 4.13 6.56
N ARG A 186 -11.76 4.64 5.60
CA ARG A 186 -11.49 5.93 4.92
C ARG A 186 -10.15 5.97 4.17
N GLN A 187 -9.72 4.82 3.72
CA GLN A 187 -8.61 4.67 2.78
C GLN A 187 -9.20 4.43 1.38
N SER A 188 -8.37 4.50 0.37
CA SER A 188 -8.81 4.27 -1.01
C SER A 188 -7.76 3.61 -1.87
N ILE A 189 -8.22 3.03 -2.98
CA ILE A 189 -7.38 2.60 -4.09
C ILE A 189 -7.79 3.48 -5.27
N VAL A 190 -6.81 4.14 -5.87
CA VAL A 190 -6.98 4.95 -7.06
C VAL A 190 -6.46 4.13 -8.25
N LEU A 191 -7.32 3.88 -9.21
CA LEU A 191 -7.02 3.15 -10.44
C LEU A 191 -6.91 4.13 -11.59
N HIS A 192 -5.84 4.03 -12.36
CA HIS A 192 -5.61 4.86 -13.53
C HIS A 192 -5.40 3.98 -14.75
N GLU A 193 -6.27 4.11 -15.74
CA GLU A 193 -6.20 3.33 -16.99
C GLU A 193 -5.08 3.85 -17.89
N VAL A 194 -4.22 2.95 -18.31
CA VAL A 194 -3.07 3.22 -19.17
C VAL A 194 -3.03 2.25 -20.35
N ALA A 195 -2.44 2.68 -21.46
CA ALA A 195 -2.28 1.82 -22.62
C ALA A 195 -1.22 0.72 -22.39
N GLU A 196 -0.25 0.97 -21.52
CA GLU A 196 0.85 0.06 -21.22
C GLU A 196 1.27 0.23 -19.75
N LEU A 197 1.48 -0.89 -19.06
CA LEU A 197 1.99 -0.86 -17.69
C LEU A 197 3.49 -0.57 -17.69
N SER A 198 3.93 0.23 -16.72
CA SER A 198 5.36 0.44 -16.52
C SER A 198 6.03 -0.90 -16.16
N PRO A 199 7.31 -1.10 -16.53
CA PRO A 199 8.06 -2.31 -16.15
C PRO A 199 8.10 -2.57 -14.64
N VAL A 200 7.96 -1.54 -13.84
CA VAL A 200 7.89 -1.61 -12.37
C VAL A 200 6.63 -2.34 -11.91
N THR A 201 5.51 -2.14 -12.59
CA THR A 201 4.24 -2.81 -12.30
C THR A 201 4.31 -4.30 -12.58
N THR A 202 4.88 -4.66 -13.74
CA THR A 202 4.93 -6.05 -14.20
C THR A 202 6.05 -6.87 -13.57
N THR A 203 7.03 -6.21 -12.95
CA THR A 203 8.16 -6.92 -12.34
C THR A 203 7.73 -7.56 -11.02
N THR A 204 7.58 -8.86 -11.05
CA THR A 204 7.26 -9.67 -9.86
C THR A 204 8.50 -9.82 -8.99
N TYR A 205 8.75 -8.87 -8.11
CA TYR A 205 9.79 -9.04 -7.11
C TYR A 205 9.23 -9.78 -5.90
N ARG A 206 9.99 -10.76 -5.45
CA ARG A 206 9.73 -11.35 -4.14
C ARG A 206 9.64 -10.24 -3.11
N GLY A 207 8.53 -10.17 -2.40
CA GLY A 207 8.31 -9.23 -1.33
C GLY A 207 7.35 -8.09 -1.63
N ARG A 208 7.34 -7.50 -2.83
CA ARG A 208 6.39 -6.40 -3.11
C ARG A 208 4.95 -6.91 -3.07
N HIS A 209 4.17 -6.40 -2.14
CA HIS A 209 2.73 -6.65 -2.04
C HIS A 209 2.04 -5.58 -1.21
N PHE A 210 0.72 -5.56 -1.30
CA PHE A 210 -0.18 -4.72 -0.51
C PHE A 210 -1.13 -5.63 0.24
N ALA A 211 -1.29 -5.38 1.52
CA ALA A 211 -2.08 -6.23 2.38
C ALA A 211 -3.33 -5.53 2.89
N PHE A 212 -4.43 -6.26 2.85
CA PHE A 212 -5.67 -5.89 3.50
C PHE A 212 -5.86 -6.72 4.76
N HIS A 213 -6.27 -6.06 5.82
CA HIS A 213 -6.75 -6.74 7.00
C HIS A 213 -8.19 -7.21 6.79
N VAL A 214 -8.44 -8.45 7.19
CA VAL A 214 -9.76 -9.07 7.19
C VAL A 214 -9.99 -9.75 8.53
N ARG A 215 -11.26 -9.92 8.94
CA ARG A 215 -11.59 -10.71 10.13
C ARG A 215 -11.51 -12.19 9.80
N ASP A 216 -11.35 -13.03 10.81
CA ASP A 216 -11.26 -14.48 10.64
C ASP A 216 -12.47 -15.04 9.88
N GLU A 217 -13.68 -14.61 10.27
CA GLU A 217 -14.92 -15.02 9.63
C GLU A 217 -15.07 -14.56 8.17
N ASP A 218 -14.39 -13.49 7.78
CA ASP A 218 -14.43 -12.92 6.42
C ASP A 218 -13.40 -13.57 5.47
N PHE A 219 -12.32 -14.11 6.01
CA PHE A 219 -11.18 -14.62 5.23
C PHE A 219 -11.61 -15.69 4.22
N HIS A 220 -12.26 -16.75 4.68
CA HIS A 220 -12.64 -17.88 3.83
C HIS A 220 -13.66 -17.50 2.75
N ALA A 221 -14.56 -16.56 3.05
CA ALA A 221 -15.54 -16.09 2.08
C ALA A 221 -14.86 -15.27 0.94
N ILE A 222 -13.77 -14.55 1.22
CA ILE A 222 -12.98 -13.86 0.18
C ILE A 222 -12.24 -14.89 -0.66
N VAL A 223 -11.56 -15.84 -0.03
CA VAL A 223 -10.86 -16.94 -0.71
C VAL A 223 -11.78 -17.69 -1.67
N GLU A 224 -12.99 -18.02 -1.23
CA GLU A 224 -13.98 -18.69 -2.09
C GLU A 224 -14.37 -17.84 -3.31
N ARG A 225 -14.48 -16.50 -3.17
CA ARG A 225 -14.75 -15.62 -4.31
C ARG A 225 -13.55 -15.55 -5.29
N LEU A 226 -12.32 -15.54 -4.77
CA LEU A 226 -11.12 -15.63 -5.60
C LEU A 226 -11.13 -16.91 -6.44
N HIS A 227 -11.40 -18.06 -5.82
CA HIS A 227 -11.48 -19.35 -6.53
C HIS A 227 -12.59 -19.38 -7.59
N ARG A 228 -13.78 -18.87 -7.28
CA ARG A 228 -14.89 -18.77 -8.26
C ARG A 228 -14.53 -17.86 -9.45
N ALA A 229 -13.70 -16.86 -9.23
CA ALA A 229 -13.21 -15.98 -10.29
C ALA A 229 -12.01 -16.56 -11.07
N GLY A 230 -11.56 -17.78 -10.73
CA GLY A 230 -10.39 -18.40 -11.33
C GLY A 230 -9.08 -17.76 -10.95
N ILE A 231 -9.06 -16.99 -9.88
CA ILE A 231 -7.84 -16.35 -9.37
C ILE A 231 -7.12 -17.33 -8.45
N ASP A 232 -5.93 -17.71 -8.88
CA ASP A 232 -5.08 -18.61 -8.12
C ASP A 232 -4.47 -17.87 -6.92
N GLU A 233 -4.81 -18.32 -5.73
CA GLU A 233 -4.19 -17.86 -4.50
C GLU A 233 -3.00 -18.76 -4.19
N ARG A 234 -1.81 -18.32 -4.53
CA ARG A 234 -0.58 -19.02 -4.13
C ARG A 234 0.28 -18.11 -3.32
N ASP A 235 0.77 -18.64 -2.22
CA ASP A 235 1.96 -18.13 -1.61
C ASP A 235 3.14 -18.48 -2.54
N ASP A 236 3.56 -17.54 -3.41
CA ASP A 236 4.71 -17.74 -4.30
C ASP A 236 6.00 -18.02 -3.53
N HIS A 237 5.98 -17.92 -2.20
CA HIS A 237 7.13 -18.19 -1.34
C HIS A 237 7.13 -19.63 -0.83
N GLY A 238 6.05 -20.39 -1.01
CA GLY A 238 5.95 -21.78 -0.58
C GLY A 238 6.12 -21.99 0.93
N GLU A 239 6.23 -20.92 1.69
CA GLU A 239 6.61 -20.96 3.09
C GLU A 239 5.46 -20.50 3.97
N ARG A 240 4.74 -21.47 4.46
CA ARG A 240 3.95 -21.31 5.68
C ARG A 240 4.79 -21.40 6.96
N GLU A 241 6.12 -21.45 6.80
CA GLU A 241 7.04 -21.54 7.93
C GLU A 241 7.00 -20.27 8.77
N GLY A 242 6.76 -20.44 10.06
CA GLY A 242 6.71 -19.36 11.04
C GLY A 242 5.38 -18.67 11.23
N ARG A 243 4.30 -19.09 10.57
CA ARG A 243 2.95 -18.65 10.87
C ARG A 243 2.41 -19.39 12.09
N ARG A 244 1.73 -18.64 12.95
CA ARG A 244 0.98 -19.23 14.06
C ARG A 244 -0.24 -19.95 13.50
N PRO A 245 -0.73 -21.02 14.15
CA PRO A 245 -1.89 -21.79 13.64
C PRO A 245 -3.12 -20.92 13.38
N GLU A 246 -3.33 -19.88 14.19
CA GLU A 246 -4.45 -18.94 14.08
C GLU A 246 -4.24 -17.85 13.03
N GLN A 247 -3.03 -17.69 12.49
CA GLN A 247 -2.70 -16.67 11.51
C GLN A 247 -3.16 -17.11 10.12
N LEU A 248 -4.19 -16.45 9.61
CA LEU A 248 -4.68 -16.60 8.25
C LEU A 248 -4.02 -15.56 7.33
N GLY A 249 -3.67 -15.98 6.13
CA GLY A 249 -3.13 -15.07 5.13
C GLY A 249 -2.88 -15.76 3.81
N THR A 250 -3.21 -15.10 2.72
CA THR A 250 -2.93 -15.60 1.38
C THR A 250 -2.61 -14.46 0.42
N TYR A 251 -1.88 -14.80 -0.64
CA TYR A 251 -1.48 -13.87 -1.69
C TYR A 251 -2.17 -14.23 -3.01
N PHE A 252 -2.50 -13.22 -3.77
CA PHE A 252 -3.10 -13.35 -5.11
C PHE A 252 -2.71 -12.13 -5.95
N LYS A 253 -3.02 -12.18 -7.24
CA LYS A 253 -2.81 -11.05 -8.15
C LYS A 253 -4.13 -10.41 -8.52
N GLU A 254 -4.15 -9.07 -8.54
CA GLU A 254 -5.23 -8.34 -9.17
C GLU A 254 -5.04 -8.32 -10.70
N PRO A 255 -6.03 -7.86 -11.50
CA PRO A 255 -6.00 -7.99 -12.97
C PRO A 255 -4.76 -7.42 -13.67
N SER A 256 -4.18 -6.35 -13.15
CA SER A 256 -2.95 -5.77 -13.72
C SER A 256 -1.65 -6.41 -13.22
N GLY A 257 -1.76 -7.47 -12.42
CA GLY A 257 -0.64 -8.28 -11.94
C GLY A 257 0.00 -7.79 -10.65
N PHE A 258 -0.54 -6.77 -9.98
CA PHE A 258 -0.10 -6.41 -8.64
C PHE A 258 -0.41 -7.51 -7.64
N ARG A 259 0.56 -7.79 -6.79
CA ARG A 259 0.38 -8.76 -5.73
C ARG A 259 -0.33 -8.14 -4.55
N LEU A 260 -1.42 -8.76 -4.16
CA LEU A 260 -2.20 -8.42 -2.99
C LEU A 260 -2.10 -9.53 -1.95
N GLN A 261 -2.36 -9.18 -0.71
CA GLN A 261 -2.51 -10.10 0.42
C GLN A 261 -3.80 -9.78 1.15
N ILE A 262 -4.49 -10.80 1.62
CA ILE A 262 -5.44 -10.68 2.73
C ILE A 262 -4.87 -11.40 3.94
N THR A 263 -5.03 -10.81 5.12
CA THR A 263 -4.55 -11.38 6.39
C THR A 263 -5.43 -10.96 7.55
N ASN A 264 -5.56 -11.82 8.56
CA ASN A 264 -6.22 -11.49 9.82
C ASN A 264 -5.27 -10.88 10.85
N GLU A 265 -3.96 -10.82 10.55
CA GLU A 265 -3.00 -10.13 11.40
C GLU A 265 -2.85 -8.68 10.96
N ASP A 266 -3.34 -7.75 11.77
CA ASP A 266 -3.16 -6.32 11.55
C ASP A 266 -1.80 -5.82 12.05
N SER A 267 -1.46 -4.58 11.70
CA SER A 267 -0.20 -3.94 12.11
C SER A 267 -0.05 -3.79 13.63
N ALA A 268 -1.14 -3.73 14.38
CA ALA A 268 -1.09 -3.64 15.84
C ALA A 268 -0.72 -5.00 16.46
N THR A 269 -1.36 -6.06 15.97
CA THR A 269 -1.09 -7.45 16.37
C THR A 269 0.33 -7.84 15.98
N PHE A 270 0.75 -7.52 14.75
CA PHE A 270 2.12 -7.73 14.30
C PHE A 270 3.14 -7.04 15.21
N ALA A 271 2.90 -5.77 15.58
CA ALA A 271 3.79 -5.02 16.47
C ALA A 271 3.86 -5.63 17.89
N ALA A 272 2.76 -6.19 18.40
CA ALA A 272 2.73 -6.85 19.70
C ALA A 272 3.58 -8.14 19.72
N HIS A 273 3.64 -8.85 18.59
CA HIS A 273 4.42 -10.09 18.45
C HIS A 273 5.87 -9.85 17.96
N ALA A 274 6.23 -8.61 17.65
CA ALA A 274 7.57 -8.26 17.20
C ALA A 274 8.58 -8.06 18.33
N ARG A 275 8.18 -8.31 19.59
CA ARG A 275 9.01 -8.16 20.80
C ARG A 275 9.83 -9.40 21.09
#